data_17c8335c4762bfa7596ea99ec793631b
#
_entry.id   17c8335c4762bfa7596ea99ec793631b
#
_cell.length_a   1.000
_cell.length_b   1.000
_cell.length_c   1.000
_cell.angle_alpha   90.00
_cell.angle_beta   90.00
_cell.angle_gamma   90.00
#
_symmetry.space_group_name_H-M   'P 1'
#
loop_
_entity.id
_entity.type
_entity.pdbx_description
1 polymer ?
#
loop_
_entity_poly.entity_id
_entity_poly.type
_entity_poly.pdbx_seq_one_letter_code
_entity_poly.pdbx_strand_id
1 'polypeptide(L)'
;MRIFAATVLAVALVTRCGATGAGELAELRISKGAGGIPFLPLVVMEQMKLIEQHAAELGHTTLKVSYLNMGGAAVTIDALLSGATHIHAAGPPSFLILWDHTRGRDDMTGIAAMSSIPAYLNTTNPNIKALRDITDRDRIALNAVKVSIPSIIMQMSARKEFGPAETFRYDKYTVGMTHPDGVAALLSGIGEIDMHFTSVSFHLREIKDPRVRTIMSTDDVMGGSTTFTMLSCTRKFREDNPITYKALLLALKDAVAFINKDKRAAAEIYVTTVGGKETVDDILESLNDPKNIITTTPQNTLKYAHFMHEIGTLKTRANSWKDLFFEDAHDLPGS
;
A
#
# COMPACT_ATOMS: atom_id res chain seq x y z
N MET A 1 8.22 -31.12 -83.52
CA MET A 1 8.56 -29.91 -82.85
C MET A 1 7.72 -29.81 -81.59
N ARG A 2 8.29 -30.18 -80.42
CA ARG A 2 7.58 -30.24 -79.14
C ARG A 2 8.01 -29.02 -78.30
N ILE A 3 7.04 -28.20 -77.97
CA ILE A 3 7.23 -27.00 -77.15
C ILE A 3 7.00 -27.41 -75.69
N PHE A 4 8.03 -27.31 -74.88
CA PHE A 4 7.91 -27.46 -73.38
C PHE A 4 7.49 -26.15 -72.77
N ALA A 5 6.35 -26.14 -72.11
CA ALA A 5 5.94 -25.02 -71.27
C ALA A 5 6.49 -25.25 -69.87
N ALA A 6 7.38 -24.34 -69.40
CA ALA A 6 7.87 -24.33 -68.05
C ALA A 6 6.95 -23.48 -67.14
N THR A 7 6.27 -24.14 -66.18
CA THR A 7 5.46 -23.50 -65.19
C THR A 7 6.35 -23.04 -64.03
N VAL A 8 6.51 -21.72 -63.87
CA VAL A 8 7.23 -21.12 -62.74
C VAL A 8 6.27 -21.03 -61.55
N LEU A 9 6.50 -21.82 -60.51
CA LEU A 9 5.78 -21.77 -59.28
C LEU A 9 6.39 -20.64 -58.37
N ALA A 10 5.70 -19.51 -58.24
CA ALA A 10 6.10 -18.44 -57.34
C ALA A 10 5.66 -18.78 -55.92
N VAL A 11 6.60 -19.18 -55.05
CA VAL A 11 6.38 -19.35 -53.61
C VAL A 11 6.40 -17.97 -52.97
N ALA A 12 5.22 -17.47 -52.60
CA ALA A 12 5.08 -16.23 -51.82
C ALA A 12 5.48 -16.54 -50.34
N LEU A 13 6.68 -16.09 -49.98
CA LEU A 13 7.13 -16.09 -48.57
C LEU A 13 6.32 -15.01 -47.81
N VAL A 14 5.28 -15.41 -47.08
CA VAL A 14 4.59 -14.52 -46.16
C VAL A 14 5.47 -14.34 -44.93
N THR A 15 6.32 -13.32 -44.94
CA THR A 15 6.98 -12.83 -43.73
C THR A 15 5.93 -12.27 -42.79
N ARG A 16 5.52 -13.05 -41.78
CA ARG A 16 4.83 -12.53 -40.63
C ARG A 16 5.76 -11.54 -39.95
N CYS A 17 5.53 -10.25 -40.17
CA CYS A 17 6.07 -9.19 -39.35
C CYS A 17 5.42 -9.35 -37.97
N GLY A 18 6.05 -10.13 -37.09
CA GLY A 18 5.72 -10.14 -35.69
C GLY A 18 6.01 -8.72 -35.18
N ALA A 19 4.96 -8.04 -34.70
CA ALA A 19 5.18 -6.85 -33.91
C ALA A 19 6.15 -7.23 -32.79
N THR A 20 7.37 -6.69 -32.84
CA THR A 20 8.31 -6.74 -31.73
C THR A 20 7.67 -5.88 -30.62
N GLY A 21 6.86 -6.50 -29.77
CA GLY A 21 6.45 -5.92 -28.51
C GLY A 21 7.75 -5.52 -27.78
N ALA A 22 7.76 -4.35 -27.19
CA ALA A 22 8.85 -3.98 -26.27
C ALA A 22 9.05 -5.17 -25.32
N GLY A 23 10.30 -5.65 -25.21
CA GLY A 23 10.60 -6.82 -24.36
C GLY A 23 10.25 -6.47 -22.91
N GLU A 24 9.86 -7.48 -22.13
CA GLU A 24 9.66 -7.35 -20.67
C GLU A 24 10.84 -6.61 -20.03
N LEU A 25 10.56 -5.79 -19.00
CA LEU A 25 11.63 -5.06 -18.31
C LEU A 25 12.64 -6.03 -17.65
N ALA A 26 13.90 -5.65 -17.63
CA ALA A 26 14.95 -6.45 -17.01
C ALA A 26 14.97 -6.34 -15.47
N GLU A 27 14.43 -5.25 -14.92
CA GLU A 27 14.39 -4.99 -13.48
C GLU A 27 13.06 -4.39 -13.06
N LEU A 28 12.37 -5.07 -12.13
CA LEU A 28 11.16 -4.57 -11.45
C LEU A 28 11.57 -3.84 -10.17
N ARG A 29 11.17 -2.58 -10.03
CA ARG A 29 11.41 -1.78 -8.82
C ARG A 29 10.10 -1.51 -8.08
N ILE A 30 10.05 -1.95 -6.80
CA ILE A 30 8.88 -1.86 -5.93
C ILE A 30 9.19 -0.95 -4.74
N SER A 31 8.31 0.01 -4.44
CA SER A 31 8.45 0.80 -3.22
C SER A 31 8.06 -0.03 -1.99
N LYS A 32 8.80 0.10 -0.89
CA LYS A 32 8.50 -0.50 0.43
C LYS A 32 8.00 0.59 1.38
N GLY A 33 6.94 1.22 1.18
CA GLY A 33 6.26 2.21 2.01
C GLY A 33 6.88 2.54 3.38
N ALA A 34 6.03 2.69 4.42
CA ALA A 34 6.47 3.06 5.78
C ALA A 34 6.95 1.88 6.65
N GLY A 35 6.95 0.66 6.11
CA GLY A 35 7.34 -0.56 6.84
C GLY A 35 6.29 -1.08 7.83
N GLY A 36 6.69 -2.07 8.64
CA GLY A 36 5.81 -2.73 9.60
C GLY A 36 5.06 -3.93 9.05
N ILE A 37 4.33 -4.61 9.92
CA ILE A 37 3.52 -5.81 9.59
C ILE A 37 2.58 -5.60 8.38
N PRO A 38 1.97 -4.41 8.16
CA PRO A 38 1.14 -4.21 6.99
C PRO A 38 1.84 -4.46 5.64
N PHE A 39 3.18 -4.41 5.61
CA PHE A 39 4.01 -4.68 4.43
C PHE A 39 4.62 -6.10 4.43
N LEU A 40 4.25 -6.97 5.38
CA LEU A 40 4.77 -8.33 5.48
C LEU A 40 4.67 -9.13 4.17
N PRO A 41 3.60 -9.02 3.34
CA PRO A 41 3.58 -9.71 2.07
C PRO A 41 4.76 -9.35 1.16
N LEU A 42 5.22 -8.08 1.11
CA LEU A 42 6.41 -7.70 0.35
C LEU A 42 7.69 -8.31 0.92
N VAL A 43 7.79 -8.40 2.25
CA VAL A 43 8.95 -9.01 2.92
C VAL A 43 9.05 -10.49 2.57
N VAL A 44 7.93 -11.21 2.59
CA VAL A 44 7.85 -12.62 2.20
C VAL A 44 8.19 -12.80 0.72
N MET A 45 7.61 -11.97 -0.17
CA MET A 45 7.90 -12.01 -1.60
C MET A 45 9.40 -11.80 -1.90
N GLU A 46 10.04 -10.86 -1.20
CA GLU A 46 11.47 -10.55 -1.34
C GLU A 46 12.34 -11.72 -0.87
N GLN A 47 12.10 -12.22 0.35
CA GLN A 47 12.91 -13.28 0.96
C GLN A 47 12.80 -14.62 0.23
N MET A 48 11.60 -14.94 -0.19
CA MET A 48 11.34 -16.18 -0.93
C MET A 48 11.53 -16.02 -2.44
N LYS A 49 11.85 -14.81 -2.94
CA LYS A 49 12.01 -14.50 -4.38
C LYS A 49 10.83 -14.95 -5.23
N LEU A 50 9.61 -14.77 -4.72
CA LEU A 50 8.41 -15.32 -5.35
C LEU A 50 8.14 -14.72 -6.72
N ILE A 51 8.46 -13.43 -6.92
CA ILE A 51 8.26 -12.77 -8.23
C ILE A 51 9.20 -13.35 -9.26
N GLU A 52 10.48 -13.51 -8.94
CA GLU A 52 11.48 -14.10 -9.82
C GLU A 52 11.16 -15.55 -10.18
N GLN A 53 10.66 -16.33 -9.20
CA GLN A 53 10.23 -17.73 -9.43
C GLN A 53 9.07 -17.78 -10.43
N HIS A 54 7.99 -17.05 -10.19
CA HIS A 54 6.85 -17.03 -11.11
C HIS A 54 7.20 -16.42 -12.47
N ALA A 55 8.08 -15.41 -12.52
CA ALA A 55 8.54 -14.85 -13.77
C ALA A 55 9.30 -15.90 -14.61
N ALA A 56 10.18 -16.68 -13.97
CA ALA A 56 10.91 -17.77 -14.62
C ALA A 56 9.98 -18.87 -15.15
N GLU A 57 8.97 -19.28 -14.37
CA GLU A 57 7.93 -20.25 -14.78
C GLU A 57 7.14 -19.74 -15.98
N LEU A 58 6.92 -18.44 -16.08
CA LEU A 58 6.21 -17.79 -17.19
C LEU A 58 7.14 -17.45 -18.38
N GLY A 59 8.44 -17.81 -18.32
CA GLY A 59 9.40 -17.65 -19.41
C GLY A 59 10.30 -16.42 -19.31
N HIS A 60 10.20 -15.60 -18.25
CA HIS A 60 11.07 -14.46 -18.01
C HIS A 60 12.15 -14.77 -16.94
N THR A 61 13.17 -15.54 -17.33
CA THR A 61 14.18 -16.11 -16.43
C THR A 61 15.24 -15.13 -15.94
N THR A 62 15.29 -13.92 -16.47
CA THR A 62 16.35 -12.92 -16.17
C THR A 62 15.84 -11.73 -15.37
N LEU A 63 14.55 -11.73 -14.96
CA LEU A 63 13.97 -10.65 -14.18
C LEU A 63 14.70 -10.47 -12.86
N LYS A 64 15.09 -9.23 -12.57
CA LYS A 64 15.58 -8.81 -11.26
C LYS A 64 14.50 -8.03 -10.55
N VAL A 65 14.38 -8.20 -9.24
CA VAL A 65 13.43 -7.43 -8.42
C VAL A 65 14.20 -6.65 -7.36
N SER A 66 13.93 -5.35 -7.31
CA SER A 66 14.52 -4.44 -6.32
C SER A 66 13.41 -3.82 -5.45
N TYR A 67 13.61 -3.90 -4.14
CA TYR A 67 12.70 -3.34 -3.16
C TYR A 67 13.33 -2.10 -2.52
N LEU A 68 12.68 -0.93 -2.69
CA LEU A 68 13.23 0.38 -2.29
C LEU A 68 12.52 0.91 -1.05
N ASN A 69 13.26 1.11 0.05
CA ASN A 69 12.72 1.67 1.30
C ASN A 69 12.43 3.16 1.13
N MET A 70 11.18 3.57 1.36
CA MET A 70 10.68 4.91 1.01
C MET A 70 10.12 5.70 2.20
N GLY A 71 10.30 5.33 3.40
CA GLY A 71 9.94 6.10 4.59
C GLY A 71 8.48 6.56 4.76
N GLY A 72 7.70 6.74 3.67
CA GLY A 72 6.31 7.18 3.77
C GLY A 72 5.61 7.43 2.43
N ALA A 73 4.31 7.72 2.50
CA ALA A 73 3.41 7.81 1.35
C ALA A 73 3.78 8.92 0.34
N ALA A 74 4.25 10.09 0.80
CA ALA A 74 4.62 11.18 -0.10
C ALA A 74 5.81 10.80 -0.99
N VAL A 75 6.84 10.19 -0.41
CA VAL A 75 8.05 9.77 -1.14
C VAL A 75 7.72 8.67 -2.15
N THR A 76 6.77 7.77 -1.85
CA THR A 76 6.35 6.73 -2.80
C THR A 76 5.59 7.29 -4.00
N ILE A 77 4.82 8.37 -3.83
CA ILE A 77 4.18 9.10 -4.93
C ILE A 77 5.24 9.69 -5.86
N ASP A 78 6.20 10.43 -5.31
CA ASP A 78 7.26 11.08 -6.09
C ASP A 78 8.14 10.04 -6.82
N ALA A 79 8.46 8.92 -6.17
CA ALA A 79 9.25 7.84 -6.76
C ALA A 79 8.55 7.19 -7.96
N LEU A 80 7.23 7.01 -7.91
CA LEU A 80 6.46 6.49 -9.04
C LEU A 80 6.42 7.51 -10.19
N LEU A 81 6.05 8.77 -9.89
CA LEU A 81 5.92 9.82 -10.91
C LEU A 81 7.24 10.15 -11.62
N SER A 82 8.37 9.97 -10.94
CA SER A 82 9.70 10.13 -11.54
C SER A 82 10.20 8.88 -12.29
N GLY A 83 9.48 7.75 -12.22
CA GLY A 83 9.90 6.46 -12.78
C GLY A 83 11.00 5.76 -11.96
N ALA A 84 11.29 6.22 -10.75
CA ALA A 84 12.22 5.54 -9.85
C ALA A 84 11.68 4.18 -9.40
N THR A 85 10.35 4.02 -9.30
CA THR A 85 9.67 2.75 -9.05
C THR A 85 8.63 2.46 -10.13
N HIS A 86 8.32 1.18 -10.34
CA HIS A 86 7.26 0.71 -11.26
C HIS A 86 5.98 0.37 -10.50
N ILE A 87 6.12 -0.09 -9.26
CA ILE A 87 5.01 -0.48 -8.39
C ILE A 87 4.99 0.43 -7.18
N HIS A 88 3.82 1.02 -6.94
CA HIS A 88 3.53 1.79 -5.74
C HIS A 88 2.91 0.87 -4.69
N ALA A 89 3.56 0.77 -3.53
CA ALA A 89 3.07 0.02 -2.38
C ALA A 89 2.84 0.97 -1.20
N ALA A 90 1.59 1.32 -0.97
CA ALA A 90 1.19 2.23 0.10
C ALA A 90 -0.32 2.09 0.42
N GLY A 91 -0.85 2.98 1.24
CA GLY A 91 -2.27 3.00 1.60
C GLY A 91 -3.17 3.64 0.53
N PRO A 92 -4.49 3.39 0.61
CA PRO A 92 -5.46 3.91 -0.34
C PRO A 92 -5.39 5.43 -0.58
N PRO A 93 -5.20 6.31 0.41
CA PRO A 93 -5.17 7.76 0.13
C PRO A 93 -4.08 8.18 -0.85
N SER A 94 -2.85 7.67 -0.70
CA SER A 94 -1.76 8.00 -1.63
C SER A 94 -1.98 7.40 -3.02
N PHE A 95 -2.53 6.19 -3.10
CA PHE A 95 -2.94 5.58 -4.36
C PHE A 95 -4.02 6.41 -5.05
N LEU A 96 -5.05 6.86 -4.34
CA LEU A 96 -6.16 7.65 -4.90
C LEU A 96 -5.69 8.99 -5.48
N ILE A 97 -4.69 9.63 -4.86
CA ILE A 97 -4.06 10.83 -5.41
C ILE A 97 -3.39 10.51 -6.75
N LEU A 98 -2.64 9.42 -6.85
CA LEU A 98 -2.03 8.97 -8.09
C LEU A 98 -3.08 8.60 -9.13
N TRP A 99 -4.12 7.86 -8.73
CA TRP A 99 -5.25 7.48 -9.60
C TRP A 99 -5.93 8.70 -10.23
N ASP A 100 -6.20 9.74 -9.45
CA ASP A 100 -6.83 10.96 -9.96
C ASP A 100 -5.88 11.78 -10.86
N HIS A 101 -4.61 11.92 -10.47
CA HIS A 101 -3.64 12.72 -11.21
C HIS A 101 -3.21 12.11 -12.54
N THR A 102 -3.26 10.79 -12.69
CA THR A 102 -2.79 10.09 -13.89
C THR A 102 -3.90 9.74 -14.87
N ARG A 103 -5.16 10.10 -14.56
CA ARG A 103 -6.33 9.86 -15.42
C ARG A 103 -6.13 10.39 -16.83
N GLY A 104 -6.42 9.51 -17.82
CA GLY A 104 -6.31 9.84 -19.24
C GLY A 104 -4.88 9.96 -19.77
N ARG A 105 -3.88 9.52 -18.99
CA ARG A 105 -2.48 9.42 -19.43
C ARG A 105 -1.92 8.03 -19.15
N ASP A 106 -1.49 7.80 -17.93
CA ASP A 106 -0.86 6.54 -17.49
C ASP A 106 -1.81 5.64 -16.69
N ASP A 107 -2.96 6.18 -16.30
CA ASP A 107 -4.06 5.51 -15.59
C ASP A 107 -3.58 4.58 -14.46
N MET A 108 -3.11 5.19 -13.38
CA MET A 108 -2.73 4.44 -12.18
C MET A 108 -3.89 3.61 -11.67
N THR A 109 -3.70 2.31 -11.51
CA THR A 109 -4.77 1.37 -11.17
C THR A 109 -4.29 0.39 -10.09
N GLY A 110 -5.15 0.06 -9.12
CA GLY A 110 -4.87 -0.89 -8.06
C GLY A 110 -4.74 -2.31 -8.60
N ILE A 111 -3.75 -3.05 -8.09
CA ILE A 111 -3.52 -4.46 -8.40
C ILE A 111 -4.32 -5.33 -7.41
N ALA A 112 -4.03 -5.18 -6.13
CA ALA A 112 -4.69 -5.88 -5.03
C ALA A 112 -4.34 -5.22 -3.69
N ALA A 113 -5.13 -5.48 -2.65
CA ALA A 113 -4.71 -5.20 -1.28
C ALA A 113 -3.56 -6.14 -0.87
N MET A 114 -2.84 -5.78 0.19
CA MET A 114 -1.86 -6.63 0.87
C MET A 114 -2.27 -6.89 2.31
N SER A 115 -2.93 -5.91 2.93
CA SER A 115 -3.40 -6.01 4.31
C SER A 115 -4.61 -5.10 4.56
N SER A 116 -5.46 -5.53 5.49
CA SER A 116 -6.49 -4.72 6.14
C SER A 116 -6.22 -4.79 7.64
N ILE A 117 -5.60 -3.75 8.16
CA ILE A 117 -5.07 -3.68 9.52
C ILE A 117 -5.39 -2.28 10.07
N PRO A 118 -5.93 -2.16 11.30
CA PRO A 118 -6.18 -0.85 11.88
C PRO A 118 -4.89 -0.09 12.18
N ALA A 119 -4.96 1.24 12.08
CA ALA A 119 -4.00 2.14 12.69
C ALA A 119 -4.62 2.75 13.96
N TYR A 120 -3.76 3.21 14.87
CA TYR A 120 -4.15 3.64 16.19
C TYR A 120 -3.58 5.01 16.53
N LEU A 121 -4.41 5.90 17.03
CA LEU A 121 -3.99 7.18 17.60
C LEU A 121 -3.71 6.99 19.09
N ASN A 122 -2.45 7.05 19.46
CA ASN A 122 -1.95 6.92 20.82
C ASN A 122 -1.56 8.26 21.40
N THR A 123 -1.69 8.42 22.71
CA THR A 123 -1.29 9.63 23.44
C THR A 123 -0.65 9.31 24.79
N THR A 124 0.32 10.12 25.20
CA THR A 124 0.86 10.18 26.56
C THR A 124 0.26 11.31 27.40
N ASN A 125 -0.45 12.27 26.76
CA ASN A 125 -1.07 13.40 27.45
C ASN A 125 -2.30 12.96 28.27
N PRO A 126 -2.29 13.02 29.62
CA PRO A 126 -3.40 12.55 30.46
C PRO A 126 -4.70 13.32 30.27
N ASN A 127 -4.64 14.52 29.70
CA ASN A 127 -5.81 15.36 29.49
C ASN A 127 -6.56 15.07 28.18
N ILE A 128 -5.92 14.36 27.22
CA ILE A 128 -6.55 14.02 25.93
C ILE A 128 -7.18 12.64 26.05
N LYS A 129 -8.51 12.58 26.15
CA LYS A 129 -9.30 11.33 26.21
C LYS A 129 -10.07 11.07 24.92
N ALA A 130 -10.31 12.11 24.13
CA ALA A 130 -11.00 12.07 22.84
C ALA A 130 -10.45 13.17 21.92
N LEU A 131 -10.79 13.15 20.64
CA LEU A 131 -10.33 14.14 19.66
C LEU A 131 -10.67 15.57 20.04
N ARG A 132 -11.83 15.79 20.68
CA ARG A 132 -12.27 17.12 21.11
C ARG A 132 -11.37 17.78 22.16
N ASP A 133 -10.58 16.98 22.87
CA ASP A 133 -9.67 17.46 23.91
C ASP A 133 -8.37 18.01 23.34
N ILE A 134 -8.11 17.79 22.03
CA ILE A 134 -6.93 18.26 21.33
C ILE A 134 -6.98 19.78 21.13
N THR A 135 -5.93 20.45 21.53
CA THR A 135 -5.78 21.90 21.50
C THR A 135 -4.65 22.35 20.56
N ASP A 136 -4.43 23.64 20.44
CA ASP A 136 -3.33 24.23 19.65
C ASP A 136 -1.94 24.01 20.24
N ARG A 137 -1.86 23.52 21.47
CA ARG A 137 -0.60 23.17 22.15
C ARG A 137 -0.13 21.77 21.83
N ASP A 138 -1.05 20.91 21.38
CA ASP A 138 -0.77 19.50 21.14
C ASP A 138 -0.21 19.26 19.75
N ARG A 139 0.61 18.22 19.59
CA ARG A 139 1.21 17.81 18.31
C ARG A 139 0.96 16.34 18.04
N ILE A 140 0.54 16.05 16.81
CA ILE A 140 0.19 14.72 16.33
C ILE A 140 1.18 14.28 15.28
N ALA A 141 2.03 13.29 15.57
CA ALA A 141 2.92 12.71 14.58
C ALA A 141 2.15 11.79 13.62
N LEU A 142 2.38 11.98 12.33
CA LEU A 142 1.86 11.16 11.23
C LEU A 142 3.02 10.80 10.29
N ASN A 143 2.96 9.61 9.68
CA ASN A 143 4.00 9.19 8.72
C ASN A 143 4.01 9.99 7.40
N ALA A 144 2.91 10.68 7.06
CA ALA A 144 2.85 11.68 5.98
C ALA A 144 1.62 12.56 6.15
N VAL A 145 1.83 13.87 6.20
CA VAL A 145 0.75 14.86 6.34
C VAL A 145 -0.06 14.95 5.03
N LYS A 146 -1.37 15.01 5.14
CA LYS A 146 -2.37 15.17 4.04
C LYS A 146 -2.55 14.00 3.07
N VAL A 147 -1.61 13.05 2.99
CA VAL A 147 -1.63 11.97 1.98
C VAL A 147 -1.63 10.57 2.59
N SER A 148 -1.52 10.45 3.90
CA SER A 148 -1.53 9.16 4.60
C SER A 148 -2.91 8.78 5.13
N ILE A 149 -3.11 7.49 5.43
CA ILE A 149 -4.30 6.99 6.12
C ILE A 149 -4.57 7.78 7.41
N PRO A 150 -3.59 7.93 8.33
CA PRO A 150 -3.79 8.73 9.53
C PRO A 150 -4.34 10.13 9.27
N SER A 151 -3.80 10.83 8.27
CA SER A 151 -4.24 12.19 7.93
C SER A 151 -5.70 12.23 7.47
N ILE A 152 -6.08 11.34 6.56
CA ILE A 152 -7.46 11.29 6.05
C ILE A 152 -8.45 10.84 7.15
N ILE A 153 -8.06 9.90 7.99
CA ILE A 153 -8.89 9.46 9.14
C ILE A 153 -9.11 10.61 10.14
N MET A 154 -8.08 11.43 10.43
CA MET A 154 -8.23 12.62 11.27
C MET A 154 -9.23 13.61 10.67
N GLN A 155 -9.17 13.86 9.36
CA GLN A 155 -10.11 14.73 8.65
C GLN A 155 -11.55 14.16 8.66
N MET A 156 -11.73 12.85 8.43
CA MET A 156 -13.01 12.17 8.53
C MET A 156 -13.61 12.31 9.95
N SER A 157 -12.75 12.13 10.96
CA SER A 157 -13.15 12.23 12.37
C SER A 157 -13.55 13.65 12.75
N ALA A 158 -12.76 14.65 12.33
CA ALA A 158 -13.06 16.05 12.57
C ALA A 158 -14.41 16.45 11.92
N ARG A 159 -14.61 16.05 10.66
CA ARG A 159 -15.87 16.31 9.95
C ARG A 159 -17.08 15.66 10.62
N LYS A 160 -16.92 14.42 11.09
CA LYS A 160 -17.98 13.69 11.81
C LYS A 160 -18.34 14.34 13.13
N GLU A 161 -17.36 14.83 13.88
CA GLU A 161 -17.56 15.38 15.23
C GLU A 161 -17.97 16.86 15.21
N PHE A 162 -17.41 17.68 14.31
CA PHE A 162 -17.58 19.14 14.32
C PHE A 162 -18.30 19.70 13.07
N GLY A 163 -18.61 18.84 12.11
CA GLY A 163 -19.26 19.23 10.86
C GLY A 163 -18.31 19.56 9.71
N PRO A 164 -18.86 19.77 8.50
CA PRO A 164 -18.06 19.91 7.28
C PRO A 164 -17.06 21.08 7.28
N ALA A 165 -17.39 22.19 7.91
CA ALA A 165 -16.52 23.37 8.00
C ALA A 165 -15.21 23.10 8.78
N GLU A 166 -15.23 22.12 9.67
CA GLU A 166 -14.13 21.77 10.56
C GLU A 166 -13.31 20.55 10.07
N THR A 167 -13.53 20.11 8.83
CA THR A 167 -12.85 18.93 8.26
C THR A 167 -11.34 18.96 8.45
N PHE A 168 -10.71 20.11 8.28
CA PHE A 168 -9.24 20.29 8.35
C PHE A 168 -8.77 20.82 9.72
N ARG A 169 -9.62 20.76 10.76
CA ARG A 169 -9.37 21.32 12.09
C ARG A 169 -8.03 20.91 12.67
N TYR A 170 -7.65 19.64 12.50
CA TYR A 170 -6.43 19.07 13.09
C TYR A 170 -5.20 19.16 12.22
N ASP A 171 -5.31 19.51 10.92
CA ASP A 171 -4.17 19.51 9.98
C ASP A 171 -3.01 20.39 10.47
N LYS A 172 -3.30 21.53 11.07
CA LYS A 172 -2.31 22.48 11.62
C LYS A 172 -1.55 21.98 12.85
N TYR A 173 -2.05 20.90 13.49
CA TYR A 173 -1.40 20.28 14.66
C TYR A 173 -0.60 19.03 14.27
N THR A 174 -0.65 18.62 13.00
CA THR A 174 0.05 17.43 12.52
C THR A 174 1.49 17.73 12.13
N VAL A 175 2.40 16.81 12.44
CA VAL A 175 3.81 16.85 12.06
C VAL A 175 4.19 15.55 11.35
N GLY A 176 5.02 15.65 10.30
CA GLY A 176 5.51 14.48 9.56
C GLY A 176 6.69 13.85 10.30
N MET A 177 6.54 12.57 10.69
CA MET A 177 7.61 11.76 11.28
C MET A 177 7.56 10.34 10.75
N THR A 178 8.70 9.67 10.61
CA THR A 178 8.70 8.22 10.42
C THR A 178 8.12 7.53 11.65
N HIS A 179 7.53 6.35 11.52
CA HIS A 179 7.00 5.65 12.68
C HIS A 179 8.06 5.36 13.76
N PRO A 180 9.31 4.92 13.45
CA PRO A 180 10.37 4.79 14.45
C PRO A 180 10.66 6.07 15.23
N ASP A 181 10.73 7.22 14.52
CA ASP A 181 10.95 8.53 15.14
C ASP A 181 9.76 8.96 15.99
N GLY A 182 8.52 8.73 15.50
CA GLY A 182 7.29 8.98 16.26
C GLY A 182 7.22 8.20 17.56
N VAL A 183 7.58 6.90 17.55
CA VAL A 183 7.70 6.08 18.77
C VAL A 183 8.74 6.67 19.74
N ALA A 184 9.92 7.03 19.22
CA ALA A 184 10.97 7.59 20.05
C ALA A 184 10.55 8.93 20.67
N ALA A 185 9.95 9.82 19.88
CA ALA A 185 9.48 11.12 20.33
C ALA A 185 8.36 11.00 21.38
N LEU A 186 7.35 10.14 21.13
CA LEU A 186 6.23 9.93 22.05
C LEU A 186 6.70 9.37 23.39
N LEU A 187 7.58 8.35 23.39
CA LEU A 187 8.04 7.68 24.61
C LEU A 187 9.12 8.47 25.37
N SER A 188 9.84 9.39 24.71
CA SER A 188 10.86 10.22 25.34
C SER A 188 10.30 11.09 26.47
N GLY A 189 9.03 11.55 26.32
CA GLY A 189 8.38 12.43 27.28
C GLY A 189 8.93 13.87 27.31
N ILE A 190 9.74 14.26 26.31
CA ILE A 190 10.31 15.63 26.22
C ILE A 190 9.34 16.65 25.59
N GLY A 191 8.11 16.22 25.23
CA GLY A 191 7.06 17.11 24.76
C GLY A 191 7.18 17.58 23.31
N GLU A 192 7.95 16.88 22.47
CA GLU A 192 8.04 17.17 21.03
C GLU A 192 6.71 16.86 20.33
N ILE A 193 6.06 15.75 20.73
CA ILE A 193 4.72 15.36 20.32
C ILE A 193 3.92 14.83 21.52
N ASP A 194 2.61 14.97 21.46
CA ASP A 194 1.68 14.43 22.48
C ASP A 194 0.98 13.16 22.00
N MET A 195 0.93 12.97 20.70
CA MET A 195 0.21 11.89 20.03
C MET A 195 0.98 11.35 18.84
N HIS A 196 0.82 10.04 18.60
CA HIS A 196 1.30 9.39 17.38
C HIS A 196 0.19 8.53 16.79
N PHE A 197 -0.15 8.78 15.52
CA PHE A 197 -1.07 7.92 14.78
C PHE A 197 -0.26 6.90 14.00
N THR A 198 -0.26 5.67 14.46
CA THR A 198 0.72 4.65 14.09
C THR A 198 0.09 3.34 13.61
N SER A 199 0.88 2.49 12.96
CA SER A 199 0.48 1.14 12.58
C SER A 199 0.71 0.12 13.71
N VAL A 200 0.15 -1.07 13.58
CA VAL A 200 0.07 -2.09 14.63
C VAL A 200 1.41 -2.43 15.28
N SER A 201 2.48 -2.59 14.52
CA SER A 201 3.81 -2.96 15.07
C SER A 201 4.34 -1.92 16.05
N PHE A 202 4.18 -0.65 15.70
CA PHE A 202 4.63 0.47 16.52
C PHE A 202 3.65 0.74 17.67
N HIS A 203 2.33 0.58 17.41
CA HIS A 203 1.30 0.63 18.45
C HIS A 203 1.59 -0.32 19.60
N LEU A 204 1.89 -1.60 19.31
CA LEU A 204 2.21 -2.59 20.35
C LEU A 204 3.44 -2.21 21.19
N ARG A 205 4.41 -1.52 20.58
CA ARG A 205 5.57 -1.01 21.34
C ARG A 205 5.18 0.15 22.25
N GLU A 206 4.34 1.05 21.74
CA GLU A 206 3.91 2.24 22.50
C GLU A 206 3.04 1.86 23.69
N ILE A 207 2.07 0.96 23.54
CA ILE A 207 1.16 0.58 24.62
C ILE A 207 1.80 -0.27 25.73
N LYS A 208 3.06 -0.74 25.56
CA LYS A 208 3.85 -1.33 26.65
C LYS A 208 4.26 -0.28 27.71
N ASP A 209 4.27 1.01 27.33
CA ASP A 209 4.47 2.11 28.29
C ASP A 209 3.13 2.46 28.96
N PRO A 210 3.03 2.38 30.31
CA PRO A 210 1.78 2.62 31.04
C PRO A 210 1.25 4.05 30.93
N ARG A 211 2.05 5.00 30.43
CA ARG A 211 1.62 6.38 30.15
C ARG A 211 0.80 6.47 28.86
N VAL A 212 1.00 5.52 27.95
CA VAL A 212 0.37 5.54 26.63
C VAL A 212 -1.03 4.93 26.68
N ARG A 213 -1.98 5.58 26.05
CA ARG A 213 -3.31 5.05 25.78
C ARG A 213 -3.75 5.34 24.36
N THR A 214 -4.53 4.44 23.81
CA THR A 214 -5.19 4.61 22.51
C THR A 214 -6.48 5.37 22.69
N ILE A 215 -6.73 6.38 21.88
CA ILE A 215 -7.94 7.19 21.90
C ILE A 215 -8.84 6.99 20.66
N MET A 216 -8.30 6.41 19.59
CA MET A 216 -9.04 6.14 18.36
C MET A 216 -8.30 5.09 17.50
N SER A 217 -9.06 4.32 16.72
CA SER A 217 -8.57 3.49 15.63
C SER A 217 -9.18 3.87 14.29
N THR A 218 -8.57 3.41 13.19
CA THR A 218 -9.17 3.59 11.85
C THR A 218 -10.51 2.90 11.74
N ASP A 219 -10.70 1.74 12.37
CA ASP A 219 -11.94 0.95 12.32
C ASP A 219 -13.12 1.69 12.96
N ASP A 220 -12.88 2.49 14.03
CA ASP A 220 -13.91 3.31 14.67
C ASP A 220 -14.48 4.36 13.71
N VAL A 221 -13.69 4.85 12.78
CA VAL A 221 -14.06 5.88 11.81
C VAL A 221 -14.61 5.25 10.53
N MET A 222 -14.00 4.17 10.08
CA MET A 222 -14.37 3.48 8.85
C MET A 222 -15.57 2.54 9.03
N GLY A 223 -15.93 2.19 10.26
CA GLY A 223 -17.02 1.25 10.55
C GLY A 223 -16.66 -0.21 10.31
N GLY A 224 -15.37 -0.55 10.40
CA GLY A 224 -14.84 -1.90 10.23
C GLY A 224 -13.52 -1.92 9.48
N SER A 225 -13.06 -3.12 9.15
CA SER A 225 -11.78 -3.35 8.50
C SER A 225 -11.60 -2.52 7.23
N THR A 226 -10.41 -1.96 7.06
CA THR A 226 -10.07 -1.14 5.90
C THR A 226 -8.70 -1.52 5.36
N THR A 227 -8.54 -1.49 4.05
CA THR A 227 -7.24 -1.71 3.42
C THR A 227 -6.23 -0.73 3.99
N PHE A 228 -5.13 -1.27 4.53
CA PHE A 228 -4.02 -0.48 5.03
C PHE A 228 -2.93 -0.32 3.97
N THR A 229 -2.56 -1.43 3.32
CA THR A 229 -1.60 -1.42 2.22
C THR A 229 -2.14 -2.14 1.01
N MET A 230 -1.74 -1.65 -0.17
CA MET A 230 -2.10 -2.21 -1.46
C MET A 230 -0.98 -1.99 -2.48
N LEU A 231 -0.98 -2.79 -3.53
CA LEU A 231 -0.14 -2.60 -4.71
C LEU A 231 -0.92 -1.91 -5.82
N SER A 232 -0.25 -1.05 -6.54
CA SER A 232 -0.79 -0.40 -7.73
C SER A 232 0.32 -0.09 -8.74
N CYS A 233 -0.04 -0.03 -10.02
CA CYS A 233 0.83 0.35 -11.13
C CYS A 233 0.06 1.08 -12.20
N THR A 234 0.77 1.66 -13.18
CA THR A 234 0.12 2.24 -14.34
C THR A 234 -0.45 1.16 -15.27
N ARG A 235 -1.53 1.47 -16.01
CA ARG A 235 -2.07 0.58 -17.05
C ARG A 235 -1.01 0.27 -18.09
N LYS A 236 -0.24 1.27 -18.48
CA LYS A 236 0.88 1.11 -19.41
C LYS A 236 1.91 0.09 -18.93
N PHE A 237 2.28 0.12 -17.62
CA PHE A 237 3.21 -0.88 -17.07
C PHE A 237 2.66 -2.31 -17.24
N ARG A 238 1.38 -2.54 -16.92
CA ARG A 238 0.72 -3.85 -17.06
C ARG A 238 0.71 -4.33 -18.53
N GLU A 239 0.41 -3.42 -19.46
CA GLU A 239 0.33 -3.73 -20.89
C GLU A 239 1.71 -4.00 -21.51
N ASP A 240 2.74 -3.24 -21.13
CA ASP A 240 4.09 -3.41 -21.63
C ASP A 240 4.82 -4.61 -21.01
N ASN A 241 4.40 -5.06 -19.80
CA ASN A 241 5.09 -6.09 -19.02
C ASN A 241 4.10 -7.16 -18.49
N PRO A 242 3.36 -7.86 -19.36
CA PRO A 242 2.31 -8.77 -18.95
C PRO A 242 2.81 -9.98 -18.16
N ILE A 243 4.01 -10.48 -18.44
CA ILE A 243 4.63 -11.61 -17.71
C ILE A 243 5.01 -11.14 -16.30
N THR A 244 5.71 -10.02 -16.19
CA THR A 244 6.13 -9.45 -14.90
C THR A 244 4.93 -9.08 -14.02
N TYR A 245 3.89 -8.47 -14.60
CA TYR A 245 2.64 -8.18 -13.89
C TYR A 245 1.97 -9.44 -13.35
N LYS A 246 1.85 -10.47 -14.18
CA LYS A 246 1.28 -11.76 -13.79
C LYS A 246 2.10 -12.44 -12.68
N ALA A 247 3.43 -12.42 -12.81
CA ALA A 247 4.33 -12.95 -11.79
C ALA A 247 4.17 -12.21 -10.45
N LEU A 248 4.07 -10.90 -10.46
CA LEU A 248 3.82 -10.07 -9.28
C LEU A 248 2.50 -10.44 -8.60
N LEU A 249 1.42 -10.62 -9.37
CA LEU A 249 0.11 -10.96 -8.83
C LEU A 249 0.09 -12.37 -8.22
N LEU A 250 0.72 -13.35 -8.86
CA LEU A 250 0.87 -14.71 -8.33
C LEU A 250 1.71 -14.72 -7.06
N ALA A 251 2.85 -14.04 -7.07
CA ALA A 251 3.73 -13.92 -5.92
C ALA A 251 3.02 -13.30 -4.71
N LEU A 252 2.19 -12.27 -4.92
CA LEU A 252 1.40 -11.68 -3.84
C LEU A 252 0.38 -12.67 -3.27
N LYS A 253 -0.33 -13.43 -4.12
CA LYS A 253 -1.28 -14.45 -3.68
C LYS A 253 -0.59 -15.53 -2.85
N ASP A 254 0.57 -15.99 -3.29
CA ASP A 254 1.34 -17.01 -2.58
C ASP A 254 1.91 -16.49 -1.26
N ALA A 255 2.40 -15.26 -1.23
CA ALA A 255 2.86 -14.63 0.02
C ALA A 255 1.73 -14.50 1.04
N VAL A 256 0.55 -14.05 0.63
CA VAL A 256 -0.64 -13.96 1.50
C VAL A 256 -1.07 -15.34 1.98
N ALA A 257 -1.09 -16.34 1.10
CA ALA A 257 -1.43 -17.71 1.45
C ALA A 257 -0.42 -18.31 2.45
N PHE A 258 0.88 -18.11 2.23
CA PHE A 258 1.96 -18.55 3.11
C PHE A 258 1.80 -17.94 4.52
N ILE A 259 1.64 -16.59 4.61
CA ILE A 259 1.49 -15.90 5.89
C ILE A 259 0.28 -16.43 6.68
N ASN A 260 -0.84 -16.60 6.02
CA ASN A 260 -2.07 -17.08 6.67
C ASN A 260 -1.99 -18.56 7.09
N LYS A 261 -1.20 -19.38 6.37
CA LYS A 261 -1.00 -20.80 6.66
C LYS A 261 -0.01 -21.02 7.80
N ASP A 262 1.09 -20.26 7.83
CA ASP A 262 2.16 -20.40 8.82
C ASP A 262 2.63 -19.03 9.32
N LYS A 263 1.86 -18.49 10.27
CA LYS A 263 2.12 -17.20 10.88
C LYS A 263 3.46 -17.13 11.61
N ARG A 264 3.94 -18.26 12.19
CA ARG A 264 5.22 -18.31 12.89
C ARG A 264 6.39 -18.20 11.91
N ALA A 265 6.38 -18.99 10.83
CA ALA A 265 7.41 -18.87 9.79
C ALA A 265 7.43 -17.48 9.16
N ALA A 266 6.25 -16.87 8.94
CA ALA A 266 6.14 -15.50 8.44
C ALA A 266 6.71 -14.47 9.43
N ALA A 267 6.49 -14.65 10.74
CA ALA A 267 7.07 -13.80 11.77
C ALA A 267 8.60 -13.93 11.83
N GLU A 268 9.14 -15.13 11.70
CA GLU A 268 10.59 -15.39 11.64
C GLU A 268 11.23 -14.72 10.43
N ILE A 269 10.62 -14.82 9.26
CA ILE A 269 11.05 -14.09 8.05
C ILE A 269 11.05 -12.58 8.31
N TYR A 270 9.99 -12.04 8.91
CA TYR A 270 9.90 -10.61 9.21
C TYR A 270 11.06 -10.14 10.09
N VAL A 271 11.25 -10.77 11.24
CA VAL A 271 12.28 -10.39 12.23
C VAL A 271 13.69 -10.51 11.65
N THR A 272 13.96 -11.56 10.88
CA THR A 272 15.27 -11.77 10.24
C THR A 272 15.57 -10.75 9.15
N THR A 273 14.54 -10.33 8.41
CA THR A 273 14.71 -9.44 7.24
C THR A 273 14.68 -7.96 7.61
N VAL A 274 13.69 -7.57 8.42
CA VAL A 274 13.45 -6.16 8.73
C VAL A 274 14.39 -5.69 9.84
N GLY A 275 14.74 -6.59 10.74
CA GLY A 275 15.46 -6.23 11.97
C GLY A 275 14.57 -5.41 12.90
N GLY A 276 15.16 -4.82 13.93
CA GLY A 276 14.43 -3.99 14.87
C GLY A 276 14.43 -4.56 16.27
N LYS A 277 13.46 -4.12 17.09
CA LYS A 277 13.32 -4.55 18.50
C LYS A 277 12.21 -5.57 18.70
N GLU A 278 11.42 -5.82 17.66
CA GLU A 278 10.32 -6.79 17.70
C GLU A 278 10.86 -8.22 17.71
N THR A 279 10.31 -9.04 18.61
CA THR A 279 10.57 -10.48 18.66
C THR A 279 9.60 -11.23 17.73
N VAL A 280 9.92 -12.50 17.44
CA VAL A 280 9.00 -13.39 16.70
C VAL A 280 7.65 -13.49 17.41
N ASP A 281 7.63 -13.53 18.74
CA ASP A 281 6.39 -13.63 19.52
C ASP A 281 5.57 -12.30 19.45
N ASP A 282 6.20 -11.12 19.44
CA ASP A 282 5.51 -9.84 19.23
C ASP A 282 4.81 -9.80 17.83
N ILE A 283 5.50 -10.28 16.80
CA ILE A 283 4.94 -10.34 15.45
C ILE A 283 3.83 -11.39 15.36
N LEU A 284 4.03 -12.55 15.98
CA LEU A 284 3.04 -13.63 16.02
C LEU A 284 1.77 -13.20 16.76
N GLU A 285 1.90 -12.49 17.90
CA GLU A 285 0.78 -11.89 18.62
C GLU A 285 -0.03 -10.96 17.68
N SER A 286 0.67 -10.08 16.96
CA SER A 286 0.03 -9.20 15.99
C SER A 286 -0.69 -9.96 14.87
N LEU A 287 -0.09 -11.00 14.33
CA LEU A 287 -0.69 -11.82 13.25
C LEU A 287 -1.88 -12.66 13.75
N ASN A 288 -1.97 -12.91 15.05
CA ASN A 288 -3.09 -13.66 15.66
C ASN A 288 -4.25 -12.75 16.07
N ASP A 289 -4.07 -11.44 16.12
CA ASP A 289 -5.19 -10.51 16.33
C ASP A 289 -6.15 -10.59 15.12
N PRO A 290 -7.43 -10.91 15.33
CA PRO A 290 -8.41 -11.04 14.25
C PRO A 290 -8.69 -9.73 13.49
N LYS A 291 -8.29 -8.58 14.03
CA LYS A 291 -8.35 -7.27 13.35
C LYS A 291 -7.25 -7.10 12.30
N ASN A 292 -6.17 -7.86 12.41
CA ASN A 292 -5.00 -7.76 11.53
C ASN A 292 -5.10 -8.78 10.40
N ILE A 293 -5.72 -8.39 9.30
CA ILE A 293 -6.03 -9.29 8.19
C ILE A 293 -4.99 -9.11 7.08
N ILE A 294 -4.26 -10.17 6.75
CA ILE A 294 -3.41 -10.24 5.56
C ILE A 294 -4.26 -10.80 4.42
N THR A 295 -4.56 -9.97 3.42
CA THR A 295 -5.54 -10.30 2.37
C THR A 295 -5.28 -9.52 1.09
N THR A 296 -5.63 -10.12 -0.06
CA THR A 296 -5.64 -9.44 -1.36
C THR A 296 -6.96 -8.70 -1.64
N THR A 297 -7.99 -8.87 -0.80
CA THR A 297 -9.30 -8.25 -0.98
C THR A 297 -9.28 -6.78 -0.55
N PRO A 298 -9.59 -5.82 -1.44
CA PRO A 298 -9.75 -4.42 -1.07
C PRO A 298 -10.95 -4.20 -0.15
N GLN A 299 -10.78 -3.44 0.93
CA GLN A 299 -11.84 -3.15 1.90
C GLN A 299 -11.94 -1.64 2.15
N ASN A 300 -13.15 -1.09 2.10
CA ASN A 300 -13.45 0.33 2.35
C ASN A 300 -12.67 1.33 1.48
N THR A 301 -12.13 0.90 0.32
CA THR A 301 -11.36 1.77 -0.59
C THR A 301 -12.24 2.84 -1.22
N LEU A 302 -13.48 2.49 -1.58
CA LEU A 302 -14.45 3.43 -2.13
C LEU A 302 -14.84 4.53 -1.11
N LYS A 303 -14.88 4.20 0.18
CA LYS A 303 -15.18 5.17 1.25
C LYS A 303 -14.10 6.26 1.34
N TYR A 304 -12.83 5.89 1.20
CA TYR A 304 -11.74 6.87 1.08
C TYR A 304 -11.92 7.74 -0.18
N ALA A 305 -12.18 7.12 -1.34
CA ALA A 305 -12.34 7.84 -2.60
C ALA A 305 -13.49 8.86 -2.54
N HIS A 306 -14.64 8.47 -1.99
CA HIS A 306 -15.79 9.36 -1.83
C HIS A 306 -15.47 10.53 -0.90
N PHE A 307 -14.91 10.25 0.28
CA PHE A 307 -14.56 11.31 1.22
C PHE A 307 -13.54 12.28 0.62
N MET A 308 -12.47 11.79 0.00
CA MET A 308 -11.43 12.62 -0.59
C MET A 308 -11.96 13.45 -1.77
N HIS A 309 -12.94 12.92 -2.53
CA HIS A 309 -13.64 13.70 -3.55
C HIS A 309 -14.52 14.78 -2.92
N GLU A 310 -15.30 14.46 -1.88
CA GLU A 310 -16.17 15.41 -1.20
C GLU A 310 -15.42 16.61 -0.58
N ILE A 311 -14.19 16.39 -0.12
CA ILE A 311 -13.35 17.45 0.45
C ILE A 311 -12.49 18.18 -0.61
N GLY A 312 -12.65 17.82 -1.90
CA GLY A 312 -11.94 18.45 -3.02
C GLY A 312 -10.49 18.01 -3.21
N THR A 313 -10.03 16.96 -2.51
CA THR A 313 -8.69 16.40 -2.71
C THR A 313 -8.61 15.66 -4.05
N LEU A 314 -9.66 14.96 -4.44
CA LEU A 314 -9.80 14.30 -5.74
C LEU A 314 -10.78 15.09 -6.62
N LYS A 315 -10.47 15.21 -7.90
CA LYS A 315 -11.36 15.81 -8.91
C LYS A 315 -12.36 14.80 -9.46
N THR A 316 -11.93 13.54 -9.57
CA THR A 316 -12.71 12.45 -10.13
C THR A 316 -13.41 11.67 -9.04
N ARG A 317 -14.72 11.42 -9.23
CA ARG A 317 -15.50 10.56 -8.35
C ARG A 317 -15.49 9.13 -8.87
N ALA A 318 -15.07 8.15 -8.05
CA ALA A 318 -15.26 6.74 -8.34
C ALA A 318 -16.71 6.34 -8.06
N ASN A 319 -17.34 5.54 -8.93
CA ASN A 319 -18.70 5.05 -8.74
C ASN A 319 -18.73 3.71 -8.01
N SER A 320 -17.66 2.93 -8.18
CA SER A 320 -17.47 1.61 -7.59
C SER A 320 -16.01 1.43 -7.16
N TRP A 321 -15.76 0.59 -6.16
CA TRP A 321 -14.39 0.19 -5.84
C TRP A 321 -13.69 -0.50 -7.03
N LYS A 322 -14.45 -1.13 -7.93
CA LYS A 322 -13.93 -1.74 -9.16
C LYS A 322 -13.32 -0.73 -10.12
N ASP A 323 -13.77 0.53 -10.10
CA ASP A 323 -13.17 1.60 -10.91
C ASP A 323 -11.72 1.92 -10.51
N LEU A 324 -11.34 1.50 -9.31
CA LEU A 324 -10.04 1.74 -8.71
C LEU A 324 -9.04 0.61 -8.98
N PHE A 325 -9.51 -0.60 -9.35
CA PHE A 325 -8.69 -1.80 -9.47
C PHE A 325 -8.76 -2.42 -10.86
N PHE A 326 -7.70 -3.14 -11.23
CA PHE A 326 -7.73 -3.99 -12.43
C PHE A 326 -8.75 -5.12 -12.27
N GLU A 327 -9.20 -5.65 -13.41
CA GLU A 327 -10.22 -6.69 -13.50
C GLU A 327 -9.84 -7.96 -12.72
N ASP A 328 -8.52 -8.22 -12.56
CA ASP A 328 -8.01 -9.36 -11.77
C ASP A 328 -8.48 -9.37 -10.30
N ALA A 329 -8.92 -8.22 -9.78
CA ALA A 329 -9.46 -8.10 -8.43
C ALA A 329 -11.00 -8.12 -8.38
N HIS A 330 -11.70 -8.03 -9.50
CA HIS A 330 -13.15 -7.78 -9.53
C HIS A 330 -14.02 -8.93 -9.02
N ASP A 331 -13.48 -10.15 -8.97
CA ASP A 331 -14.18 -11.33 -8.42
C ASP A 331 -14.05 -11.43 -6.88
N LEU A 332 -13.24 -10.57 -6.26
CA LEU A 332 -13.11 -10.51 -4.82
C LEU A 332 -14.31 -9.77 -4.20
N PRO A 333 -14.67 -10.08 -2.93
CA PRO A 333 -15.72 -9.35 -2.19
C PRO A 333 -15.22 -8.00 -1.67
N GLY A 334 -14.74 -7.15 -2.57
CA GLY A 334 -14.16 -5.84 -2.26
C GLY A 334 -15.19 -4.75 -1.96
N SER A 335 -14.74 -3.61 -1.38
CA SER A 335 -15.59 -2.47 -1.06
C SER A 335 -14.85 -1.10 -1.10
#